data_ee1124ae18617c06d16390a890eca222
#
_entry.id   ee1124ae18617c06d16390a890eca222
#
_cell.length_a   1.000
_cell.length_b   1.000
_cell.length_c   1.000
_cell.angle_alpha   90.00
_cell.angle_beta   90.00
_cell.angle_gamma   90.00
#
_symmetry.space_group_name_H-M   'P 1'
#
loop_
_entity.id
_entity.type
_entity.pdbx_description
1 polymer ?
#
loop_
_entity_poly.entity_id
_entity_poly.type
_entity_poly.pdbx_seq_one_letter_code
_entity_poly.pdbx_strand_id
1 'polypeptide(L)'
;CSCSSGRAHLWLRACCATHAVVGAAPMQTRRHPPQLRRHHHLPPHVRGSQVSTANAEVVTAPVRGPAQLTPGYFAGVMGTGIVSIGAQLTGHVALASVLFVLALAFYAVLIALNIWRIASYRKRVVDDLHDPTRAFGFFTFIAATNVVSAMFVGIGLELPAAVLLAAAIAAWVVMGYSIPWLAVLSNPRRPILEAANGTWFIWVVASQSIAVVAAGIEPLYPEARQWLAIIAVTTWSMGVMLYAMCGL
;
A
#
# COMPACT_ATOMS: atom_id res chain seq x y z
N CYS A 1 -24.19 -22.24 -27.41
CA CYS A 1 -23.42 -21.08 -26.95
C CYS A 1 -22.09 -21.61 -26.42
N SER A 2 -21.02 -21.56 -27.23
CA SER A 2 -19.68 -22.00 -26.85
C SER A 2 -18.98 -20.81 -26.23
N CYS A 3 -18.76 -20.87 -24.92
CA CYS A 3 -17.98 -19.90 -24.17
C CYS A 3 -16.52 -20.37 -24.14
N SER A 4 -15.74 -19.95 -25.14
CA SER A 4 -14.30 -20.17 -25.20
C SER A 4 -13.59 -19.05 -24.45
N SER A 5 -13.46 -19.15 -23.14
CA SER A 5 -12.57 -18.28 -22.39
C SER A 5 -12.03 -19.06 -21.19
N GLY A 6 -11.08 -19.95 -21.46
CA GLY A 6 -10.34 -20.69 -20.43
C GLY A 6 -9.47 -19.83 -19.52
N ARG A 7 -9.40 -18.51 -19.76
CA ARG A 7 -8.57 -17.58 -19.00
C ARG A 7 -9.22 -17.09 -17.71
N ALA A 8 -10.55 -16.97 -17.66
CA ALA A 8 -11.27 -16.50 -16.46
C ALA A 8 -11.22 -17.50 -15.30
N HIS A 9 -11.16 -18.80 -15.59
CA HIS A 9 -11.12 -19.84 -14.55
C HIS A 9 -9.79 -19.93 -13.78
N LEU A 10 -8.67 -19.51 -14.40
CA LEU A 10 -7.36 -19.55 -13.74
C LEU A 10 -7.26 -18.46 -12.66
N TRP A 11 -7.81 -17.28 -12.92
CA TRP A 11 -7.84 -16.17 -11.98
C TRP A 11 -8.73 -16.44 -10.76
N LEU A 12 -9.86 -17.09 -10.95
CA LEU A 12 -10.75 -17.49 -9.85
C LEU A 12 -10.05 -18.47 -8.88
N ARG A 13 -9.24 -19.38 -9.39
CA ARG A 13 -8.50 -20.33 -8.54
C ARG A 13 -7.39 -19.66 -7.73
N ALA A 14 -6.70 -18.69 -8.29
CA ALA A 14 -5.66 -17.93 -7.58
C ALA A 14 -6.25 -17.00 -6.50
N CYS A 15 -7.38 -16.32 -6.78
CA CYS A 15 -8.08 -15.48 -5.78
C CYS A 15 -8.75 -16.27 -4.67
N CYS A 16 -9.33 -17.44 -4.95
CA CYS A 16 -9.96 -18.28 -3.90
C CYS A 16 -8.93 -18.85 -2.91
N ALA A 17 -7.70 -19.09 -3.33
CA ALA A 17 -6.66 -19.58 -2.44
C ALA A 17 -6.22 -18.52 -1.40
N THR A 18 -6.31 -17.24 -1.74
CA THR A 18 -5.95 -16.13 -0.82
C THR A 18 -7.09 -15.77 0.15
N HIS A 19 -8.35 -15.99 -0.21
CA HIS A 19 -9.50 -15.65 0.65
C HIS A 19 -9.77 -16.66 1.78
N ALA A 20 -9.24 -17.88 1.70
CA ALA A 20 -9.46 -18.92 2.70
C ALA A 20 -8.66 -18.73 4.01
N VAL A 21 -7.72 -17.80 4.06
CA VAL A 21 -6.83 -17.59 5.23
C VAL A 21 -7.26 -16.40 6.11
N VAL A 22 -8.20 -15.57 5.67
CA VAL A 22 -8.70 -14.45 6.49
C VAL A 22 -9.94 -14.90 7.29
N GLY A 23 -9.73 -15.82 8.23
CA GLY A 23 -10.71 -16.16 9.25
C GLY A 23 -10.80 -15.06 10.30
N ALA A 24 -12.01 -14.57 10.55
CA ALA A 24 -12.36 -13.50 11.47
C ALA A 24 -11.80 -13.73 12.89
N ALA A 25 -10.97 -12.81 13.37
CA ALA A 25 -10.66 -12.70 14.79
C ALA A 25 -11.77 -11.92 15.52
N PRO A 26 -12.23 -12.37 16.70
CA PRO A 26 -13.29 -11.67 17.42
C PRO A 26 -12.78 -10.35 18.02
N MET A 27 -13.57 -9.32 17.83
CA MET A 27 -13.39 -7.97 18.35
C MET A 27 -13.49 -7.97 19.89
N GLN A 28 -12.36 -7.89 20.59
CA GLN A 28 -12.33 -7.73 22.05
C GLN A 28 -12.67 -6.29 22.42
N THR A 29 -13.83 -6.08 23.00
CA THR A 29 -14.23 -4.81 23.63
C THR A 29 -13.39 -4.59 24.89
N ARG A 30 -12.43 -3.67 24.82
CA ARG A 30 -11.71 -3.15 25.99
C ARG A 30 -12.67 -2.39 26.90
N ARG A 31 -12.99 -2.96 28.05
CA ARG A 31 -13.65 -2.23 29.15
C ARG A 31 -12.64 -1.30 29.81
N HIS A 32 -12.92 -0.01 29.80
CA HIS A 32 -12.16 0.97 30.57
C HIS A 32 -12.40 0.75 32.08
N PRO A 33 -11.36 0.78 32.93
CA PRO A 33 -11.53 0.84 34.38
C PRO A 33 -12.00 2.23 34.81
N PRO A 34 -12.80 2.32 35.92
CA PRO A 34 -13.31 3.61 36.39
C PRO A 34 -12.19 4.47 36.98
N GLN A 35 -12.13 5.71 36.54
CA GLN A 35 -11.26 6.77 37.07
C GLN A 35 -11.64 7.12 38.52
N LEU A 36 -10.80 6.77 39.47
CA LEU A 36 -10.89 7.22 40.85
C LEU A 36 -10.58 8.73 40.90
N ARG A 37 -11.61 9.53 41.17
CA ARG A 37 -11.54 10.96 41.41
C ARG A 37 -10.80 11.23 42.72
N ARG A 38 -9.51 11.57 42.68
CA ARG A 38 -8.80 12.14 43.82
C ARG A 38 -9.09 13.65 43.89
N HIS A 39 -9.84 14.04 44.89
CA HIS A 39 -9.95 15.43 45.31
C HIS A 39 -8.63 15.87 45.97
N HIS A 40 -7.84 16.69 45.30
CA HIS A 40 -6.78 17.43 45.93
C HIS A 40 -7.29 18.84 46.26
N HIS A 41 -7.35 19.14 47.57
CA HIS A 41 -7.53 20.48 48.09
C HIS A 41 -6.37 21.38 47.65
N LEU A 42 -6.69 22.49 46.97
CA LEU A 42 -5.77 23.57 46.65
C LEU A 42 -5.79 24.62 47.78
N PRO A 43 -4.66 25.10 48.29
CA PRO A 43 -4.58 26.24 49.16
C PRO A 43 -4.73 27.55 48.36
N PRO A 44 -5.30 28.64 48.96
CA PRO A 44 -5.49 29.90 48.27
C PRO A 44 -4.26 30.80 48.38
N HIS A 45 -4.12 31.68 47.37
CA HIS A 45 -3.20 32.81 47.28
C HIS A 45 -1.77 32.53 46.78
N VAL A 46 -1.57 32.81 45.47
CA VAL A 46 -0.55 33.80 45.06
C VAL A 46 -1.07 34.55 43.83
N ARG A 47 -1.31 35.82 44.03
CA ARG A 47 -1.58 36.83 43.00
C ARG A 47 -0.25 37.21 42.37
N GLY A 48 -0.10 37.08 41.10
CA GLY A 48 1.12 37.47 40.37
C GLY A 48 0.91 37.35 38.85
N SER A 49 0.49 38.45 38.27
CA SER A 49 0.45 38.70 36.85
C SER A 49 1.79 38.40 36.20
N GLN A 50 1.84 37.40 35.32
CA GLN A 50 2.74 37.39 34.18
C GLN A 50 1.93 36.90 33.00
N VAL A 51 1.44 37.82 32.22
CA VAL A 51 0.98 37.57 30.84
C VAL A 51 2.23 37.20 30.05
N SER A 52 2.50 35.93 29.93
CA SER A 52 3.47 35.44 28.98
C SER A 52 2.87 35.50 27.59
N THR A 53 2.93 36.68 27.02
CA THR A 53 2.88 36.88 25.59
C THR A 53 4.15 36.26 25.00
N ALA A 54 4.06 35.14 24.34
CA ALA A 54 4.92 34.73 23.25
C ALA A 54 4.93 33.19 23.09
N ASN A 55 3.85 32.62 22.68
CA ASN A 55 3.91 31.55 21.72
C ASN A 55 2.83 31.84 20.67
N ALA A 56 3.09 32.86 19.85
CA ALA A 56 2.51 32.88 18.52
C ALA A 56 3.06 31.62 17.84
N GLU A 57 2.32 30.53 17.98
CA GLU A 57 2.46 29.39 17.10
C GLU A 57 2.43 29.99 15.69
N VAL A 58 3.59 29.99 15.04
CA VAL A 58 3.68 30.32 13.62
C VAL A 58 2.80 29.28 12.96
N VAL A 59 1.54 29.61 12.75
CA VAL A 59 0.63 28.87 11.89
C VAL A 59 1.23 28.99 10.51
N THR A 60 2.20 28.12 10.24
CA THR A 60 2.73 27.95 8.88
C THR A 60 1.55 27.56 8.04
N ALA A 61 1.12 28.49 7.17
CA ALA A 61 0.05 28.25 6.23
C ALA A 61 0.22 26.87 5.59
N PRO A 62 -0.84 26.06 5.50
CA PRO A 62 -0.72 24.71 4.95
C PRO A 62 -0.13 24.82 3.54
N VAL A 63 1.05 24.28 3.34
CA VAL A 63 1.71 24.25 2.02
C VAL A 63 0.83 23.40 1.13
N ARG A 64 -0.07 24.04 0.38
CA ARG A 64 -0.94 23.37 -0.58
C ARG A 64 -0.10 22.96 -1.78
N GLY A 65 -0.18 21.68 -2.19
CA GLY A 65 0.50 21.23 -3.40
C GLY A 65 1.17 19.84 -3.24
N PRO A 66 1.91 19.39 -4.26
CA PRO A 66 2.52 18.05 -4.30
C PRO A 66 3.53 17.78 -3.18
N ALA A 67 3.97 18.82 -2.48
CA ALA A 67 4.85 18.70 -1.32
C ALA A 67 4.26 17.86 -0.17
N GLN A 68 2.93 17.84 -0.02
CA GLN A 68 2.23 17.08 1.02
C GLN A 68 1.60 15.78 0.50
N LEU A 69 1.86 15.40 -0.73
CA LEU A 69 1.32 14.19 -1.31
C LEU A 69 1.74 12.98 -0.45
N THR A 70 0.77 12.23 0.05
CA THR A 70 1.05 11.02 0.81
C THR A 70 1.31 9.86 -0.15
N PRO A 71 2.37 9.06 0.06
CA PRO A 71 2.64 7.90 -0.79
C PRO A 71 1.46 6.92 -0.87
N GLY A 72 0.67 6.83 0.19
CA GLY A 72 -0.50 5.96 0.29
C GLY A 72 -1.67 6.26 -0.67
N TYR A 73 -1.67 7.38 -1.40
CA TYR A 73 -2.76 7.69 -2.35
C TYR A 73 -2.91 6.66 -3.48
N PHE A 74 -1.85 5.91 -3.80
CA PHE A 74 -1.95 4.79 -4.75
C PHE A 74 -2.92 3.70 -4.31
N ALA A 75 -3.29 3.64 -3.03
CA ALA A 75 -4.34 2.73 -2.56
C ALA A 75 -5.70 2.96 -3.25
N GLY A 76 -5.99 4.20 -3.66
CA GLY A 76 -7.18 4.51 -4.46
C GLY A 76 -7.15 3.82 -5.83
N VAL A 77 -5.99 3.79 -6.50
CA VAL A 77 -5.82 3.06 -7.77
C VAL A 77 -6.00 1.56 -7.55
N MET A 78 -5.42 1.01 -6.47
CA MET A 78 -5.59 -0.40 -6.12
C MET A 78 -7.06 -0.77 -5.95
N GLY A 79 -7.80 -0.01 -5.14
CA GLY A 79 -9.22 -0.25 -4.87
C GLY A 79 -10.06 -0.18 -6.14
N THR A 80 -9.92 0.90 -6.92
CA THR A 80 -10.66 1.09 -8.17
C THR A 80 -10.33 0.00 -9.21
N GLY A 81 -9.04 -0.36 -9.34
CA GLY A 81 -8.60 -1.39 -10.27
C GLY A 81 -9.07 -2.78 -9.89
N ILE A 82 -9.03 -3.16 -8.61
CA ILE A 82 -9.53 -4.46 -8.13
C ILE A 82 -11.04 -4.58 -8.36
N VAL A 83 -11.80 -3.52 -8.09
CA VAL A 83 -13.26 -3.51 -8.37
C VAL A 83 -13.52 -3.61 -9.87
N SER A 84 -12.69 -2.96 -10.72
CA SER A 84 -12.79 -3.12 -12.19
C SER A 84 -12.59 -4.57 -12.62
N ILE A 85 -11.55 -5.25 -12.10
CA ILE A 85 -11.30 -6.66 -12.38
C ILE A 85 -12.49 -7.53 -11.91
N GLY A 86 -12.97 -7.29 -10.69
CA GLY A 86 -14.14 -7.99 -10.15
C GLY A 86 -15.41 -7.81 -11.00
N ALA A 87 -15.68 -6.58 -11.45
CA ALA A 87 -16.81 -6.29 -12.34
C ALA A 87 -16.68 -7.01 -13.69
N GLN A 88 -15.46 -7.09 -14.24
CA GLN A 88 -15.21 -7.83 -15.49
C GLN A 88 -15.46 -9.32 -15.32
N LEU A 89 -15.00 -9.93 -14.23
CA LEU A 89 -15.19 -11.35 -13.93
C LEU A 89 -16.68 -11.72 -13.70
N THR A 90 -17.46 -10.79 -13.19
CA THR A 90 -18.90 -10.98 -12.95
C THR A 90 -19.78 -10.59 -14.14
N GLY A 91 -19.17 -10.21 -15.28
CA GLY A 91 -19.89 -9.89 -16.52
C GLY A 91 -20.43 -8.47 -16.62
N HIS A 92 -20.12 -7.60 -15.65
CA HIS A 92 -20.52 -6.18 -15.66
C HIS A 92 -19.54 -5.33 -16.49
N VAL A 93 -19.46 -5.61 -17.80
CA VAL A 93 -18.45 -5.05 -18.71
C VAL A 93 -18.46 -3.53 -18.76
N ALA A 94 -19.63 -2.88 -18.78
CA ALA A 94 -19.72 -1.42 -18.81
C ALA A 94 -19.12 -0.78 -17.55
N LEU A 95 -19.43 -1.31 -16.36
CA LEU A 95 -18.87 -0.85 -15.10
C LEU A 95 -17.37 -1.11 -15.05
N ALA A 96 -16.93 -2.29 -15.47
CA ALA A 96 -15.51 -2.65 -15.54
C ALA A 96 -14.72 -1.66 -16.40
N SER A 97 -15.23 -1.31 -17.59
CA SER A 97 -14.57 -0.39 -18.51
C SER A 97 -14.46 1.03 -17.95
N VAL A 98 -15.51 1.53 -17.31
CA VAL A 98 -15.49 2.86 -16.67
C VAL A 98 -14.45 2.89 -15.54
N LEU A 99 -14.46 1.89 -14.66
CA LEU A 99 -13.51 1.79 -13.56
C LEU A 99 -12.07 1.57 -14.05
N PHE A 100 -11.88 0.84 -15.15
CA PHE A 100 -10.58 0.67 -15.79
C PHE A 100 -9.99 2.01 -16.22
N VAL A 101 -10.74 2.81 -16.99
CA VAL A 101 -10.28 4.12 -17.46
C VAL A 101 -10.00 5.05 -16.27
N LEU A 102 -10.87 5.05 -15.26
CA LEU A 102 -10.72 5.85 -14.07
C LEU A 102 -9.46 5.47 -13.28
N ALA A 103 -9.22 4.16 -13.06
CA ALA A 103 -8.03 3.68 -12.36
C ALA A 103 -6.75 4.03 -13.12
N LEU A 104 -6.75 3.88 -14.45
CA LEU A 104 -5.60 4.22 -15.30
C LEU A 104 -5.31 5.72 -15.30
N ALA A 105 -6.34 6.56 -15.42
CA ALA A 105 -6.20 8.02 -15.33
C ALA A 105 -5.65 8.44 -13.96
N PHE A 106 -6.20 7.88 -12.88
CA PHE A 106 -5.74 8.16 -11.53
C PHE A 106 -4.29 7.71 -11.31
N TYR A 107 -3.92 6.53 -11.81
CA TYR A 107 -2.55 6.04 -11.78
C TYR A 107 -1.58 7.00 -12.51
N ALA A 108 -1.92 7.42 -13.74
CA ALA A 108 -1.10 8.34 -14.53
C ALA A 108 -0.90 9.70 -13.82
N VAL A 109 -1.97 10.26 -13.25
CA VAL A 109 -1.91 11.51 -12.47
C VAL A 109 -1.02 11.35 -11.25
N LEU A 110 -1.16 10.26 -10.49
CA LEU A 110 -0.33 10.02 -9.31
C LEU A 110 1.14 9.80 -9.67
N ILE A 111 1.44 9.13 -10.77
CA ILE A 111 2.82 8.99 -11.29
C ILE A 111 3.39 10.38 -11.59
N ALA A 112 2.69 11.21 -12.37
CA ALA A 112 3.14 12.55 -12.72
C ALA A 112 3.39 13.41 -11.46
N LEU A 113 2.47 13.39 -10.50
CA LEU A 113 2.61 14.12 -9.24
C LEU A 113 3.77 13.62 -8.38
N ASN A 114 4.02 12.30 -8.35
CA ASN A 114 5.15 11.75 -7.60
C ASN A 114 6.50 12.06 -8.27
N ILE A 115 6.58 12.01 -9.61
CA ILE A 115 7.77 12.43 -10.35
C ILE A 115 8.05 13.91 -10.04
N TRP A 116 7.03 14.77 -10.13
CA TRP A 116 7.17 16.19 -9.78
C TRP A 116 7.63 16.37 -8.32
N ARG A 117 7.05 15.62 -7.39
CA ARG A 117 7.42 15.66 -5.98
C ARG A 117 8.88 15.25 -5.76
N ILE A 118 9.34 14.17 -6.38
CA ILE A 118 10.73 13.69 -6.30
C ILE A 118 11.68 14.73 -6.90
N ALA A 119 11.33 15.36 -8.01
CA ALA A 119 12.16 16.36 -8.67
C ALA A 119 12.29 17.65 -7.84
N SER A 120 11.17 18.15 -7.27
CA SER A 120 11.10 19.47 -6.63
C SER A 120 11.24 19.44 -5.10
N TYR A 121 10.93 18.33 -4.44
CA TYR A 121 10.83 18.22 -2.98
C TYR A 121 11.59 17.02 -2.41
N ARG A 122 12.78 16.72 -2.93
CA ARG A 122 13.60 15.55 -2.56
C ARG A 122 13.76 15.39 -1.05
N LYS A 123 14.03 16.48 -0.33
CA LYS A 123 14.22 16.45 1.12
C LYS A 123 13.00 15.86 1.83
N ARG A 124 11.79 16.28 1.45
CA ARG A 124 10.54 15.76 2.04
C ARG A 124 10.28 14.30 1.73
N VAL A 125 10.69 13.83 0.53
CA VAL A 125 10.60 12.41 0.18
C VAL A 125 11.54 11.58 1.06
N VAL A 126 12.76 12.08 1.30
CA VAL A 126 13.72 11.44 2.20
C VAL A 126 13.24 11.46 3.65
N ASP A 127 12.66 12.57 4.11
CA ASP A 127 12.07 12.67 5.45
C ASP A 127 10.93 11.64 5.63
N ASP A 128 10.06 11.47 4.62
CA ASP A 128 8.99 10.46 4.64
C ASP A 128 9.53 9.02 4.66
N LEU A 129 10.67 8.75 4.01
CA LEU A 129 11.30 7.43 4.03
C LEU A 129 11.89 7.06 5.40
N HIS A 130 12.26 8.07 6.20
CA HIS A 130 12.76 7.87 7.58
C HIS A 130 11.64 7.83 8.62
N ASP A 131 10.41 8.18 8.25
CA ASP A 131 9.26 8.14 9.15
C ASP A 131 8.58 6.76 9.09
N PRO A 132 8.65 5.93 10.16
CA PRO A 132 8.04 4.60 10.17
C PRO A 132 6.53 4.58 9.93
N THR A 133 5.85 5.71 10.21
CA THR A 133 4.39 5.81 10.01
C THR A 133 4.01 6.04 8.54
N ARG A 134 4.93 6.54 7.71
CA ARG A 134 4.69 6.95 6.32
C ARG A 134 5.47 6.11 5.30
N ALA A 135 6.65 5.62 5.67
CA ALA A 135 7.58 4.95 4.77
C ALA A 135 6.96 3.73 4.08
N PHE A 136 6.23 2.90 4.84
CA PHE A 136 5.56 1.72 4.26
C PHE A 136 4.45 2.07 3.26
N GLY A 137 3.95 3.31 3.28
CA GLY A 137 3.02 3.81 2.27
C GLY A 137 3.57 3.81 0.85
N PHE A 138 4.90 3.83 0.67
CA PHE A 138 5.51 3.75 -0.67
C PHE A 138 5.25 2.41 -1.36
N PHE A 139 5.03 1.34 -0.62
CA PHE A 139 4.67 0.04 -1.19
C PHE A 139 3.31 0.04 -1.90
N THR A 140 2.43 1.02 -1.65
CA THR A 140 1.18 1.16 -2.40
C THR A 140 1.41 1.41 -3.88
N PHE A 141 2.52 2.09 -4.25
CA PHE A 141 2.92 2.28 -5.63
C PHE A 141 3.15 0.93 -6.34
N ILE A 142 3.88 0.02 -5.69
CA ILE A 142 4.18 -1.31 -6.24
C ILE A 142 2.89 -2.11 -6.45
N ALA A 143 2.04 -2.14 -5.42
CA ALA A 143 0.79 -2.85 -5.48
C ALA A 143 -0.18 -2.27 -6.53
N ALA A 144 -0.27 -0.93 -6.66
CA ALA A 144 -1.06 -0.27 -7.69
C ALA A 144 -0.53 -0.57 -9.10
N THR A 145 0.79 -0.56 -9.29
CA THR A 145 1.43 -0.92 -10.57
C THR A 145 1.06 -2.35 -10.98
N ASN A 146 1.08 -3.29 -10.03
CA ASN A 146 0.69 -4.67 -10.29
C ASN A 146 -0.82 -4.81 -10.55
N VAL A 147 -1.68 -4.03 -9.89
CA VAL A 147 -3.12 -4.03 -10.20
C VAL A 147 -3.36 -3.54 -11.62
N VAL A 148 -2.68 -2.45 -12.05
CA VAL A 148 -2.76 -1.98 -13.44
C VAL A 148 -2.21 -3.02 -14.42
N SER A 149 -1.11 -3.70 -14.07
CA SER A 149 -0.59 -4.82 -14.86
C SER A 149 -1.64 -5.95 -14.99
N ALA A 150 -2.28 -6.35 -13.91
CA ALA A 150 -3.35 -7.35 -13.92
C ALA A 150 -4.54 -6.95 -14.80
N MET A 151 -4.92 -5.65 -14.77
CA MET A 151 -5.95 -5.12 -15.64
C MET A 151 -5.56 -5.23 -17.12
N PHE A 152 -4.30 -4.99 -17.48
CA PHE A 152 -3.81 -5.15 -18.85
C PHE A 152 -3.82 -6.62 -19.29
N VAL A 153 -3.46 -7.56 -18.41
CA VAL A 153 -3.60 -9.00 -18.67
C VAL A 153 -5.06 -9.34 -18.99
N GLY A 154 -6.01 -8.78 -18.23
CA GLY A 154 -7.45 -9.02 -18.41
C GLY A 154 -8.00 -8.61 -19.79
N ILE A 155 -7.38 -7.61 -20.44
CA ILE A 155 -7.77 -7.13 -21.78
C ILE A 155 -6.83 -7.63 -22.89
N GLY A 156 -5.88 -8.53 -22.58
CA GLY A 156 -4.97 -9.14 -23.55
C GLY A 156 -3.76 -8.29 -23.95
N LEU A 157 -3.46 -7.23 -23.21
CA LEU A 157 -2.26 -6.40 -23.42
C LEU A 157 -1.08 -6.97 -22.60
N GLU A 158 -0.46 -8.03 -23.13
CA GLU A 158 0.55 -8.82 -22.44
C GLU A 158 1.87 -8.06 -22.23
N LEU A 159 2.38 -7.39 -23.27
CA LEU A 159 3.67 -6.68 -23.20
C LEU A 159 3.65 -5.53 -22.18
N PRO A 160 2.67 -4.59 -22.17
CA PRO A 160 2.56 -3.59 -21.11
C PRO A 160 2.45 -4.19 -19.72
N ALA A 161 1.72 -5.30 -19.57
CA ALA A 161 1.61 -5.98 -18.29
C ALA A 161 2.96 -6.52 -17.80
N ALA A 162 3.73 -7.17 -18.68
CA ALA A 162 5.06 -7.69 -18.35
C ALA A 162 6.05 -6.56 -17.97
N VAL A 163 6.00 -5.43 -18.69
CA VAL A 163 6.84 -4.26 -18.40
C VAL A 163 6.51 -3.67 -17.02
N LEU A 164 5.22 -3.54 -16.70
CA LEU A 164 4.80 -3.06 -15.38
C LEU A 164 5.18 -4.01 -14.25
N LEU A 165 5.07 -5.34 -14.48
CA LEU A 165 5.53 -6.34 -13.52
C LEU A 165 7.03 -6.20 -13.27
N ALA A 166 7.84 -6.09 -14.33
CA ALA A 166 9.29 -5.93 -14.20
C ALA A 166 9.65 -4.65 -13.43
N ALA A 167 8.98 -3.53 -13.73
CA ALA A 167 9.15 -2.28 -12.99
C ALA A 167 8.74 -2.41 -11.51
N ALA A 168 7.64 -3.11 -11.23
CA ALA A 168 7.18 -3.37 -9.86
C ALA A 168 8.16 -4.25 -9.08
N ILE A 169 8.74 -5.28 -9.71
CA ILE A 169 9.77 -6.13 -9.10
C ILE A 169 11.03 -5.31 -8.77
N ALA A 170 11.51 -4.50 -9.73
CA ALA A 170 12.68 -3.64 -9.50
C ALA A 170 12.44 -2.65 -8.35
N ALA A 171 11.27 -1.99 -8.33
CA ALA A 171 10.89 -1.11 -7.25
C ALA A 171 10.77 -1.85 -5.90
N TRP A 172 10.22 -3.08 -5.91
CA TRP A 172 10.07 -3.90 -4.71
C TRP A 172 11.44 -4.29 -4.13
N VAL A 173 12.40 -4.69 -4.96
CA VAL A 173 13.76 -5.01 -4.51
C VAL A 173 14.40 -3.78 -3.85
N VAL A 174 14.34 -2.62 -4.50
CA VAL A 174 14.93 -1.38 -3.95
C VAL A 174 14.24 -0.96 -2.66
N MET A 175 12.91 -0.87 -2.65
CA MET A 175 12.13 -0.40 -1.50
C MET A 175 12.08 -1.42 -0.37
N GLY A 176 12.05 -2.72 -0.68
CA GLY A 176 12.03 -3.81 0.28
C GLY A 176 13.26 -3.87 1.17
N TYR A 177 14.40 -3.42 0.68
CA TYR A 177 15.62 -3.25 1.48
C TYR A 177 15.73 -1.86 2.10
N SER A 178 15.47 -0.82 1.32
CA SER A 178 15.70 0.57 1.75
C SER A 178 14.74 1.01 2.86
N ILE A 179 13.45 0.69 2.75
CA ILE A 179 12.44 1.17 3.69
C ILE A 179 12.62 0.56 5.09
N PRO A 180 12.74 -0.78 5.27
CA PRO A 180 12.99 -1.36 6.58
C PRO A 180 14.30 -0.86 7.20
N TRP A 181 15.34 -0.67 6.37
CA TRP A 181 16.61 -0.14 6.84
C TRP A 181 16.48 1.29 7.35
N LEU A 182 15.90 2.19 6.56
CA LEU A 182 15.80 3.61 6.88
C LEU A 182 14.77 3.89 7.98
N ALA A 183 13.58 3.31 7.88
CA ALA A 183 12.47 3.61 8.78
C ALA A 183 12.56 2.86 10.12
N VAL A 184 13.12 1.65 10.14
CA VAL A 184 13.13 0.78 11.31
C VAL A 184 14.52 0.69 11.93
N LEU A 185 15.52 0.23 11.18
CA LEU A 185 16.85 -0.06 11.74
C LEU A 185 17.67 1.19 12.03
N SER A 186 17.59 2.21 11.17
CA SER A 186 18.34 3.46 11.34
C SER A 186 17.65 4.51 12.20
N ASN A 187 16.42 4.24 12.66
CA ASN A 187 15.66 5.21 13.45
C ASN A 187 16.16 5.25 14.91
N PRO A 188 16.62 6.41 15.42
CA PRO A 188 17.08 6.54 16.80
C PRO A 188 15.95 6.56 17.82
N ARG A 189 14.72 6.82 17.39
CA ARG A 189 13.55 6.86 18.28
C ARG A 189 13.12 5.45 18.65
N ARG A 190 13.07 5.16 19.93
CA ARG A 190 12.64 3.87 20.51
C ARG A 190 11.54 4.10 21.55
N PRO A 191 10.57 3.22 21.69
CA PRO A 191 10.34 1.96 20.92
C PRO A 191 9.70 2.21 19.54
N ILE A 192 10.20 1.54 18.51
CA ILE A 192 9.72 1.67 17.12
C ILE A 192 8.31 1.09 16.99
N LEU A 193 7.97 0.09 17.80
CA LEU A 193 6.66 -0.57 17.79
C LEU A 193 5.51 0.37 18.13
N GLU A 194 5.74 1.49 18.84
CA GLU A 194 4.72 2.51 19.07
C GLU A 194 4.31 3.23 17.78
N ALA A 195 5.19 3.26 16.78
CA ALA A 195 4.94 3.83 15.47
C ALA A 195 4.39 2.80 14.47
N ALA A 196 4.32 1.52 14.85
CA ALA A 196 3.77 0.47 13.99
C ALA A 196 2.27 0.70 13.79
N ASN A 197 1.84 0.66 12.54
CA ASN A 197 0.45 0.85 12.17
C ASN A 197 0.09 -0.06 11.00
N GLY A 198 -1.19 -0.07 10.59
CA GLY A 198 -1.68 -0.92 9.51
C GLY A 198 -0.98 -0.73 8.15
N THR A 199 -0.20 0.34 7.96
CA THR A 199 0.53 0.55 6.70
C THR A 199 1.68 -0.44 6.51
N TRP A 200 2.17 -1.07 7.58
CA TRP A 200 3.21 -2.10 7.51
C TRP A 200 2.74 -3.32 6.71
N PHE A 201 1.43 -3.64 6.78
CA PHE A 201 0.84 -4.70 5.96
C PHE A 201 0.85 -4.41 4.46
N ILE A 202 1.08 -3.16 4.04
CA ILE A 202 1.17 -2.82 2.62
C ILE A 202 2.41 -3.45 1.99
N TRP A 203 3.48 -3.66 2.76
CA TRP A 203 4.64 -4.43 2.30
C TRP A 203 4.26 -5.88 1.93
N VAL A 204 3.42 -6.51 2.75
CA VAL A 204 2.85 -7.84 2.46
C VAL A 204 2.04 -7.79 1.16
N VAL A 205 1.14 -6.80 1.04
CA VAL A 205 0.27 -6.63 -0.14
C VAL A 205 1.10 -6.42 -1.41
N ALA A 206 2.17 -5.63 -1.35
CA ALA A 206 3.08 -5.43 -2.48
C ALA A 206 3.74 -6.74 -2.92
N SER A 207 4.21 -7.56 -1.97
CA SER A 207 4.81 -8.86 -2.26
C SER A 207 3.80 -9.82 -2.90
N GLN A 208 2.59 -9.90 -2.35
CA GLN A 208 1.52 -10.75 -2.87
C GLN A 208 1.04 -10.30 -4.25
N SER A 209 1.01 -8.98 -4.51
CA SER A 209 0.61 -8.45 -5.81
C SER A 209 1.56 -8.86 -6.94
N ILE A 210 2.88 -8.94 -6.67
CA ILE A 210 3.86 -9.47 -7.62
C ILE A 210 3.58 -10.95 -7.90
N ALA A 211 3.35 -11.75 -6.86
CA ALA A 211 3.05 -13.17 -7.00
C ALA A 211 1.83 -13.43 -7.90
N VAL A 212 0.75 -12.66 -7.67
CA VAL A 212 -0.50 -12.78 -8.44
C VAL A 212 -0.28 -12.46 -9.91
N VAL A 213 0.40 -11.35 -10.21
CA VAL A 213 0.64 -10.96 -11.61
C VAL A 213 1.61 -11.89 -12.29
N ALA A 214 2.69 -12.31 -11.62
CA ALA A 214 3.65 -13.26 -12.18
C ALA A 214 2.98 -14.60 -12.53
N ALA A 215 2.11 -15.11 -11.66
CA ALA A 215 1.32 -16.31 -11.94
C ALA A 215 0.29 -16.09 -13.06
N GLY A 216 -0.27 -14.88 -13.19
CA GLY A 216 -1.21 -14.54 -14.25
C GLY A 216 -0.59 -14.40 -15.64
N ILE A 217 0.67 -13.96 -15.70
CA ILE A 217 1.42 -13.80 -16.95
C ILE A 217 2.12 -15.11 -17.36
N GLU A 218 2.41 -16.01 -16.41
CA GLU A 218 3.17 -17.24 -16.63
C GLU A 218 2.69 -18.05 -17.84
N PRO A 219 1.37 -18.31 -18.05
CA PRO A 219 0.90 -19.07 -19.20
C PRO A 219 1.08 -18.37 -20.55
N LEU A 220 1.31 -17.06 -20.55
CA LEU A 220 1.43 -16.23 -21.75
C LEU A 220 2.86 -16.22 -22.30
N TYR A 221 3.85 -16.55 -21.48
CA TYR A 221 5.27 -16.55 -21.83
C TYR A 221 5.92 -17.92 -21.57
N PRO A 222 5.76 -18.90 -22.47
CA PRO A 222 6.29 -20.26 -22.28
C PRO A 222 7.81 -20.28 -22.04
N GLU A 223 8.56 -19.39 -22.69
CA GLU A 223 10.02 -19.30 -22.57
C GLU A 223 10.47 -18.77 -21.19
N ALA A 224 9.67 -17.91 -20.56
CA ALA A 224 9.94 -17.35 -19.24
C ALA A 224 9.19 -18.06 -18.10
N ARG A 225 8.42 -19.10 -18.44
CA ARG A 225 7.50 -19.80 -17.55
C ARG A 225 8.13 -20.20 -16.22
N GLN A 226 9.29 -20.83 -16.26
CA GLN A 226 9.99 -21.28 -15.08
C GLN A 226 10.39 -20.13 -14.16
N TRP A 227 10.89 -19.03 -14.72
CA TRP A 227 11.30 -17.85 -13.96
C TRP A 227 10.09 -17.13 -13.34
N LEU A 228 9.00 -17.01 -14.08
CA LEU A 228 7.76 -16.41 -13.58
C LEU A 228 7.16 -17.24 -12.45
N ALA A 229 7.17 -18.57 -12.55
CA ALA A 229 6.74 -19.46 -11.49
C ALA A 229 7.61 -19.34 -10.22
N ILE A 230 8.94 -19.26 -10.39
CA ILE A 230 9.88 -19.05 -9.27
C ILE A 230 9.59 -17.70 -8.59
N ILE A 231 9.43 -16.62 -9.36
CA ILE A 231 9.10 -15.30 -8.84
C ILE A 231 7.76 -15.34 -8.08
N ALA A 232 6.74 -15.98 -8.66
CA ALA A 232 5.44 -16.09 -8.03
C ALA A 232 5.51 -16.82 -6.67
N VAL A 233 6.15 -17.98 -6.63
CA VAL A 233 6.26 -18.78 -5.39
C VAL A 233 7.13 -18.09 -4.34
N THR A 234 8.25 -17.50 -4.73
CA THR A 234 9.16 -16.83 -3.78
C THR A 234 8.52 -15.57 -3.19
N THR A 235 7.91 -14.71 -4.02
CA THR A 235 7.26 -13.49 -3.52
C THR A 235 6.01 -13.80 -2.70
N TRP A 236 5.27 -14.85 -3.05
CA TRP A 236 4.15 -15.36 -2.23
C TRP A 236 4.64 -15.81 -0.86
N SER A 237 5.68 -16.65 -0.81
CA SER A 237 6.25 -17.16 0.44
C SER A 237 6.78 -16.03 1.32
N MET A 238 7.48 -15.05 0.71
CA MET A 238 7.93 -13.85 1.43
C MET A 238 6.77 -13.05 1.99
N GLY A 239 5.68 -12.88 1.22
CA GLY A 239 4.48 -12.21 1.69
C GLY A 239 3.83 -12.91 2.90
N VAL A 240 3.80 -14.24 2.91
CA VAL A 240 3.31 -15.02 4.07
C VAL A 240 4.19 -14.81 5.31
N MET A 241 5.51 -14.84 5.14
CA MET A 241 6.45 -14.58 6.24
C MET A 241 6.32 -13.14 6.77
N LEU A 242 6.23 -12.16 5.88
CA LEU A 242 6.03 -10.76 6.25
C LEU A 242 4.70 -10.56 6.99
N TYR A 243 3.63 -11.25 6.56
CA TYR A 243 2.33 -11.20 7.23
C TYR A 243 2.44 -11.69 8.68
N ALA A 244 3.09 -12.84 8.88
CA ALA A 244 3.33 -13.36 10.23
C ALA A 244 4.18 -12.40 11.08
N MET A 245 5.21 -11.82 10.50
CA MET A 245 6.08 -10.86 11.19
C MET A 245 5.37 -9.55 11.58
N CYS A 246 4.50 -9.02 10.71
CA CYS A 246 3.74 -7.80 10.99
C CYS A 246 2.56 -8.04 11.94
N GLY A 247 2.05 -9.29 12.07
CA GLY A 247 0.90 -9.64 12.89
C GLY A 247 1.24 -10.12 14.30
N LEU A 248 2.52 -10.38 14.58
CA LEU A 248 3.03 -10.75 15.93
C LEU A 248 3.46 -9.52 16.70
#